data_06ef5fa06e779c5bd34009124d7ba4c6
#
_entry.id   06ef5fa06e779c5bd34009124d7ba4c6
#
_cell.length_a   1.000
_cell.length_b   1.000
_cell.length_c   1.000
_cell.angle_alpha   90.00
_cell.angle_beta   90.00
_cell.angle_gamma   90.00
#
_symmetry.space_group_name_H-M   'P 1'
#
loop_
_entity.id
_entity.type
_entity.pdbx_description
1 polymer ?
#
loop_
_entity_poly.entity_id
_entity_poly.type
_entity_poly.pdbx_seq_one_letter_code
_entity_poly.pdbx_strand_id
1 'polypeptide(L)'
;MPTDLTPSRKRLVRFLLLSFSLLASALFAELAVRLVRPQAVMTVSRGLYQPDPPRRYRIAPGFRGTITNQVEYDTEVSTNRLGLRGPEAGPKRGLRVLALGDSFTFGVG
;
A
#
# COMPACT_ATOMS: atom_id res chain seq x y z
N MET A 1 48.96 -29.64 11.07
CA MET A 1 48.83 -29.17 12.48
C MET A 1 47.44 -28.55 12.62
N PRO A 2 46.58 -29.10 13.44
CA PRO A 2 45.30 -28.46 13.73
C PRO A 2 45.61 -27.23 14.59
N THR A 3 45.37 -26.02 14.08
CA THR A 3 45.47 -24.79 14.82
C THR A 3 44.29 -24.75 15.81
N ASP A 4 44.52 -25.20 17.04
CA ASP A 4 43.55 -25.12 18.11
C ASP A 4 43.27 -23.65 18.38
N LEU A 5 42.09 -23.22 17.92
CA LEU A 5 41.57 -21.89 18.16
C LEU A 5 41.37 -21.68 19.67
N THR A 6 41.81 -20.54 20.19
CA THR A 6 41.60 -20.18 21.59
C THR A 6 40.09 -20.16 21.92
N PRO A 7 39.67 -20.41 23.17
CA PRO A 7 38.27 -20.45 23.59
C PRO A 7 37.45 -19.22 23.18
N SER A 8 38.06 -18.04 23.20
CA SER A 8 37.45 -16.76 22.75
C SER A 8 37.16 -16.78 21.25
N ARG A 9 38.10 -17.26 20.46
CA ARG A 9 37.92 -17.35 18.99
C ARG A 9 36.83 -18.37 18.63
N LYS A 10 36.74 -19.49 19.33
CA LYS A 10 35.68 -20.49 19.14
C LYS A 10 34.29 -19.88 19.42
N ARG A 11 34.15 -19.08 20.49
CA ARG A 11 32.89 -18.36 20.81
C ARG A 11 32.53 -17.34 19.73
N LEU A 12 33.51 -16.54 19.30
CA LEU A 12 33.30 -15.53 18.24
C LEU A 12 32.86 -16.19 16.93
N VAL A 13 33.52 -17.25 16.51
CA VAL A 13 33.17 -17.98 15.29
C VAL A 13 31.75 -18.57 15.38
N ARG A 14 31.40 -19.16 16.53
CA ARG A 14 30.02 -19.67 16.75
C ARG A 14 28.99 -18.54 16.69
N PHE A 15 29.27 -17.41 17.31
CA PHE A 15 28.39 -16.25 17.27
C PHE A 15 28.20 -15.72 15.84
N LEU A 16 29.29 -15.59 15.07
CA LEU A 16 29.24 -15.15 13.67
C LEU A 16 28.46 -16.14 12.79
N LEU A 17 28.67 -17.44 12.99
CA LEU A 17 27.93 -18.47 12.26
C LEU A 17 26.44 -18.45 12.57
N LEU A 18 26.07 -18.28 13.85
CA LEU A 18 24.68 -18.17 14.26
C LEU A 18 24.01 -16.92 13.68
N SER A 19 24.70 -15.77 13.75
CA SER A 19 24.20 -14.51 13.18
C SER A 19 24.04 -14.61 11.66
N PHE A 20 25.01 -15.21 10.97
CA PHE A 20 24.94 -15.43 9.53
C PHE A 20 23.78 -16.36 9.16
N SER A 21 23.64 -17.47 9.88
CA SER A 21 22.55 -18.43 9.65
C SER A 21 21.17 -17.78 9.86
N LEU A 22 21.03 -16.96 10.90
CA LEU A 22 19.78 -16.24 11.17
C LEU A 22 19.43 -15.25 10.05
N LEU A 23 20.41 -14.46 9.61
CA LEU A 23 20.24 -13.52 8.51
C LEU A 23 19.90 -14.24 7.19
N ALA A 24 20.62 -15.31 6.88
CA ALA A 24 20.38 -16.11 5.68
C ALA A 24 18.97 -16.73 5.70
N SER A 25 18.53 -17.23 6.86
CA SER A 25 17.19 -17.79 7.01
C SER A 25 16.09 -16.72 6.86
N ALA A 26 16.29 -15.52 7.41
CA ALA A 26 15.36 -14.41 7.26
C ALA A 26 15.24 -13.95 5.80
N LEU A 27 16.37 -13.82 5.11
CA LEU A 27 16.38 -13.47 3.68
C LEU A 27 15.71 -14.54 2.82
N PHE A 28 15.95 -15.81 3.12
CA PHE A 28 15.31 -16.90 2.41
C PHE A 28 13.81 -16.93 2.63
N ALA A 29 13.35 -16.73 3.87
CA ALA A 29 11.93 -16.64 4.20
C ALA A 29 11.25 -15.46 3.49
N GLU A 30 11.88 -14.29 3.48
CA GLU A 30 11.40 -13.11 2.76
C GLU A 30 11.28 -13.38 1.26
N LEU A 31 12.31 -13.98 0.66
CA LEU A 31 12.29 -14.32 -0.75
C LEU A 31 11.17 -15.34 -1.06
N ALA A 32 11.02 -16.36 -0.23
CA ALA A 32 9.97 -17.35 -0.38
C ALA A 32 8.56 -16.72 -0.31
N VAL A 33 8.32 -15.83 0.64
CA VAL A 33 7.05 -15.10 0.74
C VAL A 33 6.79 -14.25 -0.49
N ARG A 34 7.79 -13.54 -0.99
CA ARG A 34 7.66 -12.70 -2.20
C ARG A 34 7.34 -13.52 -3.45
N LEU A 35 7.88 -14.72 -3.56
CA LEU A 35 7.65 -15.60 -4.70
C LEU A 35 6.30 -16.32 -4.62
N VAL A 36 5.90 -16.76 -3.42
CA VAL A 36 4.69 -17.56 -3.23
C VAL A 36 3.44 -16.68 -3.10
N ARG A 37 3.58 -15.54 -2.43
CA ARG A 37 2.49 -14.55 -2.24
C ARG A 37 3.02 -13.14 -2.44
N PRO A 38 3.12 -12.67 -3.70
CA PRO A 38 3.45 -11.28 -3.96
C PRO A 38 2.42 -10.40 -3.24
N GLN A 39 2.91 -9.47 -2.43
CA GLN A 39 2.02 -8.57 -1.70
C GLN A 39 1.32 -7.64 -2.69
N ALA A 40 0.00 -7.62 -2.62
CA ALA A 40 -0.82 -6.70 -3.36
C ALA A 40 -0.59 -5.27 -2.83
N VAL A 41 -0.07 -4.40 -3.68
CA VAL A 41 0.10 -2.98 -3.35
C VAL A 41 -1.07 -2.22 -3.94
N MET A 42 -1.80 -1.49 -3.08
CA MET A 42 -2.85 -0.60 -3.55
C MET A 42 -2.24 0.48 -4.45
N THR A 43 -2.71 0.51 -5.68
CA THR A 43 -2.32 1.51 -6.66
C THR A 43 -3.51 2.40 -6.98
N VAL A 44 -3.29 3.69 -6.95
CA VAL A 44 -4.29 4.71 -7.30
C VAL A 44 -3.86 5.38 -8.58
N SER A 45 -4.76 5.52 -9.53
CA SER A 45 -4.47 6.24 -10.76
C SER A 45 -4.00 7.67 -10.47
N ARG A 46 -2.96 8.11 -11.18
CA ARG A 46 -2.36 9.43 -10.97
C ARG A 46 -3.41 10.52 -11.20
N GLY A 47 -3.40 11.55 -10.34
CA GLY A 47 -4.26 12.72 -10.46
C GLY A 47 -5.53 12.66 -9.59
N LEU A 48 -5.84 11.55 -8.90
CA LEU A 48 -6.96 11.53 -7.96
C LEU A 48 -6.78 12.51 -6.81
N TYR A 49 -5.56 12.61 -6.30
CA TYR A 49 -5.22 13.54 -5.24
C TYR A 49 -4.46 14.73 -5.79
N GLN A 50 -4.97 15.94 -5.51
CA GLN A 50 -4.33 17.19 -5.89
C GLN A 50 -3.85 17.94 -4.64
N PRO A 51 -2.69 18.62 -4.68
CA PRO A 51 -2.26 19.46 -3.57
C PRO A 51 -3.30 20.54 -3.26
N ASP A 52 -3.59 20.70 -1.99
CA ASP A 52 -4.45 21.78 -1.48
C ASP A 52 -3.77 22.37 -0.23
N PRO A 53 -3.06 23.49 -0.31
CA PRO A 53 -2.22 24.02 0.75
C PRO A 53 -2.88 24.09 2.14
N PRO A 54 -4.17 24.46 2.28
CA PRO A 54 -4.81 24.46 3.59
C PRO A 54 -5.06 23.07 4.17
N ARG A 55 -5.21 22.04 3.31
CA ARG A 55 -5.67 20.70 3.69
C ARG A 55 -4.70 19.57 3.34
N ARG A 56 -3.50 19.90 2.87
CA ARG A 56 -2.50 18.99 2.28
C ARG A 56 -2.90 18.46 0.90
N TYR A 57 -4.10 17.91 0.72
CA TYR A 57 -4.62 17.42 -0.55
C TYR A 57 -6.14 17.49 -0.60
N ARG A 58 -6.67 17.47 -1.79
CA ARG A 58 -8.09 17.30 -2.10
C ARG A 58 -8.27 16.26 -3.20
N ILE A 59 -9.47 15.71 -3.31
CA ILE A 59 -9.84 14.86 -4.43
C ILE A 59 -10.05 15.74 -5.67
N ALA A 60 -9.48 15.32 -6.80
CA ALA A 60 -9.55 16.07 -8.05
C ALA A 60 -10.98 16.13 -8.58
N PRO A 61 -11.50 17.31 -8.95
CA PRO A 61 -12.75 17.41 -9.68
C PRO A 61 -12.63 16.80 -11.08
N GLY A 62 -13.70 16.15 -11.55
CA GLY A 62 -13.75 15.60 -12.90
C GLY A 62 -12.77 14.46 -13.17
N PHE A 63 -12.25 13.82 -12.14
CA PHE A 63 -11.31 12.70 -12.26
C PHE A 63 -12.01 11.45 -12.77
N ARG A 64 -11.29 10.66 -13.57
CA ARG A 64 -11.66 9.28 -13.94
C ARG A 64 -10.40 8.42 -13.90
N GLY A 65 -10.50 7.28 -13.25
CA GLY A 65 -9.39 6.34 -13.10
C GLY A 65 -9.78 5.15 -12.25
N THR A 66 -8.80 4.38 -11.85
CA THR A 66 -8.96 3.14 -11.10
C THR A 66 -8.19 3.17 -9.79
N ILE A 67 -8.74 2.48 -8.79
CA ILE A 67 -8.06 2.08 -7.56
C ILE A 67 -8.03 0.56 -7.58
N THR A 68 -6.84 -0.01 -7.54
CA THR A 68 -6.66 -1.46 -7.63
C THR A 68 -5.59 -1.93 -6.65
N ASN A 69 -5.74 -3.15 -6.15
CA ASN A 69 -4.67 -3.88 -5.50
C ASN A 69 -4.13 -5.03 -6.37
N GLN A 70 -4.59 -5.09 -7.64
CA GLN A 70 -4.17 -6.07 -8.65
C GLN A 70 -4.51 -7.55 -8.33
N VAL A 71 -5.10 -7.84 -7.19
CA VAL A 71 -5.41 -9.21 -6.75
C VAL A 71 -6.87 -9.39 -6.37
N GLU A 72 -7.42 -8.49 -5.57
CA GLU A 72 -8.74 -8.65 -4.96
C GLU A 72 -9.79 -7.73 -5.57
N TYR A 73 -9.39 -6.51 -5.96
CA TYR A 73 -10.31 -5.53 -6.52
C TYR A 73 -9.66 -4.63 -7.56
N ASP A 74 -10.50 -4.19 -8.47
CA ASP A 74 -10.20 -3.17 -9.49
C ASP A 74 -11.44 -2.28 -9.59
N THR A 75 -11.39 -1.13 -8.95
CA THR A 75 -12.54 -0.26 -8.75
C THR A 75 -12.40 1.00 -9.59
N GLU A 76 -13.33 1.22 -10.52
CA GLU A 76 -13.41 2.48 -11.25
C GLU A 76 -13.89 3.60 -10.33
N VAL A 77 -13.21 4.72 -10.41
CA VAL A 77 -13.54 5.94 -9.66
C VAL A 77 -13.73 7.09 -10.61
N SER A 78 -14.89 7.71 -10.52
CA SER A 78 -15.17 8.98 -11.18
C SER A 78 -15.65 10.01 -10.18
N THR A 79 -15.20 11.25 -10.34
CA THR A 79 -15.62 12.37 -9.51
C THR A 79 -16.29 13.43 -10.35
N ASN A 80 -17.28 14.10 -9.77
CA ASN A 80 -17.95 15.24 -10.40
C ASN A 80 -17.14 16.54 -10.30
N ARG A 81 -17.68 17.64 -10.78
CA ARG A 81 -17.04 18.98 -10.73
C ARG A 81 -16.76 19.49 -9.30
N LEU A 82 -17.44 18.95 -8.30
CA LEU A 82 -17.21 19.28 -6.90
C LEU A 82 -16.13 18.42 -6.23
N GLY A 83 -15.57 17.43 -6.95
CA GLY A 83 -14.63 16.45 -6.39
C GLY A 83 -15.31 15.35 -5.57
N LEU A 84 -16.63 15.22 -5.66
CA LEU A 84 -17.38 14.16 -5.00
C LEU A 84 -17.48 12.95 -5.91
N ARG A 85 -17.34 11.75 -5.35
CA ARG A 85 -17.50 10.51 -6.12
C ARG A 85 -18.94 10.37 -6.59
N GLY A 86 -19.13 10.13 -7.87
CA GLY A 86 -20.43 9.92 -8.49
C GLY A 86 -20.72 10.87 -9.65
N PRO A 87 -21.94 10.84 -10.16
CA PRO A 87 -22.35 11.65 -11.30
C PRO A 87 -22.43 13.14 -10.96
N GLU A 88 -22.52 13.97 -12.00
CA GLU A 88 -22.76 15.40 -11.83
C GLU A 88 -24.08 15.67 -11.10
N ALA A 89 -24.02 16.58 -10.15
CA ALA A 89 -25.21 17.03 -9.46
C ALA A 89 -26.05 17.92 -10.37
N GLY A 90 -27.07 17.35 -11.02
CA GLY A 90 -28.04 18.09 -11.83
C GLY A 90 -28.92 19.05 -10.99
N PRO A 91 -29.94 19.69 -11.56
CA PRO A 91 -30.87 20.52 -10.80
C PRO A 91 -31.58 19.72 -9.69
N LYS A 92 -31.78 20.34 -8.55
CA LYS A 92 -32.43 19.69 -7.39
C LYS A 92 -33.89 19.37 -7.70
N ARG A 93 -34.20 18.08 -7.79
CA ARG A 93 -35.59 17.60 -8.03
C ARG A 93 -36.18 16.82 -6.85
N GLY A 94 -35.52 16.80 -5.71
CA GLY A 94 -35.92 16.01 -4.55
C GLY A 94 -34.87 16.03 -3.44
N LEU A 95 -34.92 15.02 -2.57
CA LEU A 95 -33.94 14.82 -1.51
C LEU A 95 -32.58 14.53 -2.10
N ARG A 96 -31.53 15.21 -1.60
CA ARG A 96 -30.14 14.89 -1.88
C ARG A 96 -29.48 14.43 -0.60
N VAL A 97 -28.79 13.32 -0.70
CA VAL A 97 -28.00 12.76 0.39
C VAL A 97 -26.53 12.86 0.02
N LEU A 98 -25.73 13.44 0.90
CA LEU A 98 -24.27 13.44 0.81
C LEU A 98 -23.73 12.53 1.89
N ALA A 99 -23.06 11.46 1.49
CA ALA A 99 -22.36 10.60 2.41
C ALA A 99 -20.94 11.15 2.64
N LEU A 100 -20.59 11.37 3.89
CA LEU A 100 -19.25 11.80 4.31
C LEU A 100 -18.63 10.70 5.16
N GLY A 101 -17.37 10.41 4.91
CA GLY A 101 -16.66 9.38 5.65
C GLY A 101 -15.24 9.16 5.11
N ASP A 102 -14.67 8.05 5.49
CA ASP A 102 -13.33 7.60 5.11
C ASP A 102 -13.32 6.80 3.79
N SER A 103 -12.30 5.95 3.61
CA SER A 103 -12.13 5.09 2.44
C SER A 103 -13.29 4.11 2.22
N PHE A 104 -13.96 3.66 3.28
CA PHE A 104 -15.13 2.78 3.16
C PHE A 104 -16.32 3.53 2.54
N THR A 105 -16.58 4.75 3.01
CA THR A 105 -17.63 5.60 2.43
C THR A 105 -17.30 6.01 1.00
N PHE A 106 -16.02 6.21 0.71
CA PHE A 106 -15.55 6.49 -0.64
C PHE A 106 -15.65 5.25 -1.55
N GLY A 107 -15.69 4.05 -0.98
CA GLY A 107 -15.82 2.79 -1.71
C GLY A 107 -14.52 2.38 -2.40
N VAL A 108 -13.47 2.27 -1.62
CA VAL A 108 -12.19 1.66 -2.03
C VAL A 108 -12.25 0.19 -1.68
N GLY A 109 -12.32 -0.68 -2.71
CA GLY A 109 -12.37 -2.15 -2.56
C GLY A 109 -13.76 -2.72 -2.52
#